data_7719d910d3d8cf381a9bab740b7a473b
#
_entry.id   7719d910d3d8cf381a9bab740b7a473b
#
_cell.length_a   1.000
_cell.length_b   1.000
_cell.length_c   1.000
_cell.angle_alpha   90.00
_cell.angle_beta   90.00
_cell.angle_gamma   90.00
#
_symmetry.space_group_name_H-M   'P 1'
#
loop_
_entity.id
_entity.type
_entity.pdbx_description
1 polymer ?
#
loop_
_entity_poly.entity_id
_entity_poly.type
_entity_poly.pdbx_seq_one_letter_code
_entity_poly.pdbx_strand_id
1 'polypeptide(L)'
;IYYYYDNDGNIYTGPKTIDGKEYYFQPDMVYYSKFKNPDGTESYYNEQGQKVYNGWGKIRYMYLRGYLWTPSVYADENGHVVHGFKRINGQLYYFDESGSLRDDVPGSPNPLFQVDGNWYYAQFSKYINGVRGAILTNAFTFIAVDDRYPTSIADENGKLTPVTAKNSYVTAGGKWYYVDKSSYPLKGEQVIDYVNVYFRDDYSQVKGDFAPNGHYYDKDSGALVTNRYVEKDGKWYYVNDKGDKLIGAQTVDGVEVYFDKDGVQAKGIFANANHFYDKDTGAAVRDQIVEVDGKRYYVGQDGRKVYSGTHIVHGEEVNLIVGDGHQGFGEFTYYADSGDYIGFDGKKVTKAGFVKTKDNHWYYLDGKGNKLVSVQVIDGELYYFGLPTRKYYYGMQSRGELIYAYYS
;
A
#
# COMPACT_ATOMS: atom_id res chain seq x y z
N ILE A 1 19.34 29.54 31.93
CA ILE A 1 18.37 30.53 32.46
C ILE A 1 18.61 31.82 31.69
N TYR A 2 17.53 32.37 31.07
CA TYR A 2 17.60 33.60 30.30
C TYR A 2 16.81 34.66 31.07
N TYR A 3 17.39 35.87 31.21
CA TYR A 3 16.72 37.06 31.78
C TYR A 3 16.54 38.06 30.65
N TYR A 4 15.41 38.76 30.67
CA TYR A 4 15.21 39.94 29.85
C TYR A 4 15.28 41.19 30.75
N TYR A 5 16.08 42.15 30.35
CA TYR A 5 16.20 43.42 31.05
C TYR A 5 15.43 44.50 30.29
N ASP A 6 14.70 45.33 31.02
CA ASP A 6 14.06 46.51 30.46
C ASP A 6 15.10 47.59 30.13
N ASN A 7 14.64 48.70 29.57
CA ASN A 7 15.54 49.83 29.22
C ASN A 7 16.20 50.50 30.41
N ASP A 8 15.67 50.31 31.60
CA ASP A 8 16.19 50.87 32.85
C ASP A 8 17.12 49.87 33.57
N GLY A 9 17.37 48.71 32.97
CA GLY A 9 18.23 47.67 33.51
C GLY A 9 17.58 46.77 34.57
N ASN A 10 16.27 46.83 34.75
CA ASN A 10 15.55 45.97 35.67
C ASN A 10 15.20 44.64 35.00
N ILE A 11 15.14 43.56 35.77
CA ILE A 11 14.66 42.25 35.26
C ILE A 11 13.17 42.38 34.93
N TYR A 12 12.85 42.16 33.66
CA TYR A 12 11.47 42.17 33.19
C TYR A 12 10.76 40.87 33.60
N THR A 13 9.50 40.98 34.05
CA THR A 13 8.63 39.86 34.37
C THR A 13 7.31 40.00 33.63
N GLY A 14 6.80 38.88 33.14
CA GLY A 14 5.55 38.82 32.37
C GLY A 14 5.70 38.41 30.91
N PRO A 15 4.64 38.52 30.13
CA PRO A 15 4.65 38.15 28.71
C PRO A 15 5.38 39.21 27.87
N LYS A 16 6.19 38.76 26.90
CA LYS A 16 6.92 39.63 25.95
C LYS A 16 7.10 38.96 24.60
N THR A 17 6.88 39.72 23.54
CA THR A 17 7.18 39.28 22.18
C THR A 17 8.60 39.73 21.79
N ILE A 18 9.43 38.76 21.37
CA ILE A 18 10.79 38.97 20.88
C ILE A 18 10.91 38.23 19.54
N ASP A 19 11.31 38.94 18.49
CA ASP A 19 11.46 38.40 17.13
C ASP A 19 10.22 37.58 16.66
N GLY A 20 9.02 38.13 16.95
CA GLY A 20 7.74 37.50 16.55
C GLY A 20 7.32 36.29 17.39
N LYS A 21 8.08 35.92 18.42
CA LYS A 21 7.75 34.82 19.35
C LYS A 21 7.33 35.37 20.70
N GLU A 22 6.30 34.77 21.28
CA GLU A 22 5.83 35.13 22.63
C GLU A 22 6.57 34.34 23.70
N TYR A 23 7.09 35.05 24.71
CA TYR A 23 7.79 34.51 25.88
C TYR A 23 7.10 34.95 27.15
N TYR A 24 7.28 34.18 28.23
CA TYR A 24 6.92 34.57 29.56
C TYR A 24 8.14 34.55 30.49
N PHE A 25 8.48 35.71 31.10
CA PHE A 25 9.61 35.85 31.99
C PHE A 25 9.13 35.85 33.44
N GLN A 26 9.83 35.11 34.31
CA GLN A 26 9.59 35.04 35.75
C GLN A 26 10.87 35.37 36.52
N PRO A 27 10.75 35.94 37.77
CA PRO A 27 11.92 36.38 38.54
C PRO A 27 12.85 35.24 38.96
N ASP A 28 12.31 34.06 39.24
CA ASP A 28 13.00 33.01 39.98
C ASP A 28 13.32 31.71 39.24
N MET A 29 12.81 31.47 38.09
CA MET A 29 13.19 30.35 37.21
C MET A 29 12.19 30.19 36.04
N VAL A 30 12.70 29.93 34.85
CA VAL A 30 11.89 29.47 33.71
C VAL A 30 11.51 28.01 33.98
N TYR A 31 10.31 27.80 34.46
CA TYR A 31 9.66 26.51 34.43
C TYR A 31 8.65 26.50 33.27
N TYR A 32 8.65 25.47 32.44
CA TYR A 32 7.52 25.25 31.53
C TYR A 32 6.25 25.13 32.38
N SER A 33 5.30 25.98 32.12
CA SER A 33 4.15 26.15 32.98
C SER A 33 2.98 26.75 32.22
N LYS A 34 1.84 26.74 32.91
CA LYS A 34 0.64 27.42 32.46
C LYS A 34 0.53 28.76 33.15
N PHE A 35 0.11 29.76 32.39
CA PHE A 35 -0.15 31.09 32.92
C PHE A 35 -1.55 31.55 32.56
N LYS A 36 -2.28 32.04 33.51
CA LYS A 36 -3.62 32.56 33.31
C LYS A 36 -3.56 33.92 32.60
N ASN A 37 -4.29 34.00 31.50
CA ASN A 37 -4.44 35.24 30.74
C ASN A 37 -5.48 36.15 31.39
N PRO A 38 -5.49 37.47 31.06
CA PRO A 38 -6.48 38.42 31.59
C PRO A 38 -7.94 38.06 31.25
N ASP A 39 -8.16 37.37 30.16
CA ASP A 39 -9.48 36.88 29.69
C ASP A 39 -9.95 35.61 30.41
N GLY A 40 -9.13 35.05 31.30
CA GLY A 40 -9.42 33.86 32.07
C GLY A 40 -8.97 32.55 31.42
N THR A 41 -8.50 32.56 30.15
CA THR A 41 -7.86 31.41 29.50
C THR A 41 -6.48 31.13 30.10
N GLU A 42 -5.90 29.95 29.81
CA GLU A 42 -4.53 29.63 30.21
C GLU A 42 -3.66 29.45 28.97
N SER A 43 -2.44 30.01 28.97
CA SER A 43 -1.42 29.77 27.96
C SER A 43 -0.33 28.85 28.48
N TYR A 44 0.19 27.96 27.64
CA TYR A 44 1.31 27.09 27.98
C TYR A 44 2.61 27.59 27.35
N TYR A 45 3.68 27.60 28.13
CA TYR A 45 5.02 27.99 27.73
C TYR A 45 5.99 26.83 27.98
N ASN A 46 6.87 26.56 27.01
CA ASN A 46 7.83 25.45 27.04
C ASN A 46 9.04 25.76 27.96
N GLU A 47 10.01 24.83 28.01
CA GLU A 47 11.24 24.96 28.79
C GLU A 47 12.09 26.17 28.42
N GLN A 48 11.94 26.72 27.24
CA GLN A 48 12.61 27.93 26.77
C GLN A 48 11.80 29.19 27.07
N GLY A 49 10.67 29.05 27.75
CA GLY A 49 9.76 30.16 28.02
C GLY A 49 8.96 30.66 26.83
N GLN A 50 8.95 29.92 25.72
CA GLN A 50 8.19 30.25 24.52
C GLN A 50 6.77 29.72 24.61
N LYS A 51 5.80 30.52 24.21
CA LYS A 51 4.40 30.07 24.07
C LYS A 51 4.28 28.99 23.02
N VAL A 52 3.54 27.94 23.33
CA VAL A 52 3.30 26.79 22.45
C VAL A 52 1.96 26.96 21.76
N TYR A 53 1.91 26.66 20.47
CA TYR A 53 0.73 26.65 19.62
C TYR A 53 0.59 25.28 18.94
N ASN A 54 -0.63 24.76 18.86
CA ASN A 54 -0.92 23.44 18.26
C ASN A 54 0.05 22.34 18.72
N GLY A 55 0.36 22.31 20.02
CA GLY A 55 1.46 21.49 20.51
C GLY A 55 1.23 20.86 21.86
N TRP A 56 1.89 19.72 22.04
CA TRP A 56 1.98 19.04 23.33
C TRP A 56 3.03 19.69 24.23
N GLY A 57 2.72 19.70 25.51
CA GLY A 57 3.62 20.14 26.56
C GLY A 57 3.54 19.27 27.80
N LYS A 58 4.39 19.54 28.77
CA LYS A 58 4.37 18.90 30.09
C LYS A 58 4.41 19.95 31.16
N ILE A 59 3.62 19.77 32.23
CA ILE A 59 3.70 20.62 33.41
C ILE A 59 4.71 20.02 34.37
N ARG A 60 5.66 20.83 34.84
CA ARG A 60 6.70 20.34 35.74
C ARG A 60 6.15 20.26 37.17
N TYR A 61 6.26 19.08 37.78
CA TYR A 61 6.09 18.76 39.19
C TYR A 61 4.70 18.98 39.79
N MET A 62 3.86 17.96 39.73
CA MET A 62 2.86 17.79 40.79
C MET A 62 3.24 16.56 41.62
N TYR A 63 3.38 16.74 42.94
CA TYR A 63 3.51 15.64 43.90
C TYR A 63 2.12 15.08 44.17
N LEU A 64 1.84 13.90 43.59
CA LEU A 64 0.61 13.19 43.90
C LEU A 64 0.95 11.86 44.59
N ARG A 65 0.49 11.66 45.83
CA ARG A 65 0.68 10.44 46.62
C ARG A 65 2.12 9.91 46.68
N GLY A 66 3.11 10.82 46.76
CA GLY A 66 4.53 10.46 46.89
C GLY A 66 5.26 10.13 45.57
N TYR A 67 4.61 10.31 44.45
CA TYR A 67 5.22 10.12 43.13
C TYR A 67 5.36 11.45 42.39
N LEU A 68 6.47 11.60 41.69
CA LEU A 68 6.72 12.73 40.81
C LEU A 68 5.93 12.50 39.51
N TRP A 69 4.91 13.31 39.27
CA TRP A 69 4.09 13.23 38.06
C TRP A 69 4.24 14.49 37.23
N THR A 70 4.45 14.32 35.89
CA THR A 70 4.55 15.42 34.94
C THR A 70 3.40 15.28 33.94
N PRO A 71 2.23 15.88 34.21
CA PRO A 71 1.08 15.75 33.34
C PRO A 71 1.34 16.37 31.97
N SER A 72 0.86 15.71 30.92
CA SER A 72 0.84 16.24 29.58
C SER A 72 -0.29 17.26 29.43
N VAL A 73 -0.05 18.31 28.69
CA VAL A 73 -1.05 19.33 28.29
C VAL A 73 -1.00 19.51 26.79
N TYR A 74 -2.02 20.10 26.21
CA TYR A 74 -2.04 20.48 24.81
C TYR A 74 -2.45 21.96 24.70
N ALA A 75 -1.71 22.73 23.93
CA ALA A 75 -2.06 24.10 23.57
C ALA A 75 -2.70 24.09 22.15
N ASP A 76 -3.82 24.77 22.00
CA ASP A 76 -4.54 24.91 20.74
C ASP A 76 -3.86 25.89 19.75
N GLU A 77 -4.54 26.21 18.65
CA GLU A 77 -4.07 27.14 17.63
C GLU A 77 -3.86 28.59 18.14
N ASN A 78 -4.51 28.95 19.23
CA ASN A 78 -4.36 30.25 19.89
C ASN A 78 -3.32 30.22 21.04
N GLY A 79 -2.72 29.04 21.26
CA GLY A 79 -1.80 28.78 22.36
C GLY A 79 -2.49 28.65 23.72
N HIS A 80 -3.80 28.41 23.73
CA HIS A 80 -4.56 28.20 24.97
C HIS A 80 -4.53 26.71 25.36
N VAL A 81 -4.38 26.47 26.66
CA VAL A 81 -4.46 25.11 27.23
C VAL A 81 -5.86 24.56 27.02
N VAL A 82 -5.90 23.36 26.45
CA VAL A 82 -7.16 22.64 26.17
C VAL A 82 -7.71 22.03 27.45
N HIS A 83 -9.04 22.11 27.60
CA HIS A 83 -9.84 21.43 28.62
C HIS A 83 -10.94 20.61 27.97
N GLY A 84 -11.38 19.54 28.61
CA GLY A 84 -12.41 18.66 28.08
C GLY A 84 -11.94 17.78 26.91
N PHE A 85 -12.84 17.39 26.05
CA PHE A 85 -12.54 16.56 24.89
C PHE A 85 -11.92 17.37 23.74
N LYS A 86 -10.83 16.86 23.16
CA LYS A 86 -10.18 17.43 21.97
C LYS A 86 -9.71 16.34 21.03
N ARG A 87 -9.99 16.49 19.73
CA ARG A 87 -9.38 15.67 18.69
C ARG A 87 -8.05 16.28 18.26
N ILE A 88 -6.99 15.47 18.31
CA ILE A 88 -5.63 15.86 17.94
C ILE A 88 -5.13 14.77 16.98
N ASN A 89 -4.77 15.15 15.74
CA ASN A 89 -4.33 14.21 14.70
C ASN A 89 -5.26 12.98 14.55
N GLY A 90 -6.58 13.20 14.57
CA GLY A 90 -7.60 12.17 14.42
C GLY A 90 -7.91 11.35 15.68
N GLN A 91 -7.13 11.47 16.75
CA GLN A 91 -7.37 10.77 18.02
C GLN A 91 -8.11 11.68 19.01
N LEU A 92 -9.03 11.13 19.77
CA LEU A 92 -9.74 11.85 20.83
C LEU A 92 -8.97 11.74 22.14
N TYR A 93 -8.84 12.85 22.86
CA TYR A 93 -8.23 12.95 24.18
C TYR A 93 -9.17 13.69 25.13
N TYR A 94 -8.98 13.47 26.43
CA TYR A 94 -9.68 14.22 27.46
C TYR A 94 -8.69 14.89 28.42
N PHE A 95 -8.86 16.19 28.60
CA PHE A 95 -8.10 17.02 29.54
C PHE A 95 -9.02 17.42 30.69
N ASP A 96 -8.55 17.26 31.90
CA ASP A 96 -9.32 17.58 33.08
C ASP A 96 -9.46 19.13 33.31
N GLU A 97 -10.12 19.50 34.38
CA GLU A 97 -10.31 20.92 34.73
C GLU A 97 -8.98 21.70 34.93
N SER A 98 -7.90 20.99 35.23
CA SER A 98 -6.55 21.55 35.29
C SER A 98 -5.87 21.67 33.94
N GLY A 99 -6.49 21.20 32.84
CA GLY A 99 -5.90 21.08 31.52
C GLY A 99 -4.88 19.93 31.42
N SER A 100 -4.85 19.03 32.40
CA SER A 100 -3.98 17.85 32.38
C SER A 100 -4.62 16.74 31.59
N LEU A 101 -3.83 16.13 30.69
CA LEU A 101 -4.27 14.96 29.94
C LEU A 101 -4.65 13.84 30.91
N ARG A 102 -5.80 13.21 30.67
CA ARG A 102 -6.18 11.96 31.31
C ARG A 102 -5.31 10.82 30.76
N ASP A 103 -4.09 10.75 31.27
CA ASP A 103 -3.14 9.68 31.02
C ASP A 103 -2.87 8.87 32.30
N ASP A 104 -1.85 8.02 32.29
CA ASP A 104 -1.49 7.14 33.40
C ASP A 104 -1.03 7.97 34.60
N VAL A 105 -1.95 8.28 35.50
CA VAL A 105 -1.64 8.92 36.79
C VAL A 105 -1.00 7.88 37.71
N PRO A 106 0.27 8.06 38.15
CA PRO A 106 0.91 7.11 39.04
C PRO A 106 0.10 6.90 40.33
N GLY A 107 -0.24 5.65 40.61
CA GLY A 107 -0.95 5.24 41.83
C GLY A 107 -2.48 5.25 41.73
N SER A 108 -3.09 5.55 40.59
CA SER A 108 -4.52 5.34 40.34
C SER A 108 -4.80 5.05 38.86
N PRO A 109 -4.35 3.89 38.35
CA PRO A 109 -4.55 3.52 36.95
C PRO A 109 -5.97 3.00 36.74
N ASN A 110 -6.99 3.88 36.85
CA ASN A 110 -8.30 3.52 36.35
C ASN A 110 -8.52 4.20 34.98
N PRO A 111 -8.32 3.47 33.88
CA PRO A 111 -8.53 3.99 32.55
C PRO A 111 -10.00 4.32 32.27
N LEU A 112 -10.91 3.78 33.05
CA LEU A 112 -12.35 3.99 32.97
C LEU A 112 -12.76 5.20 33.82
N PHE A 113 -13.48 6.15 33.24
CA PHE A 113 -13.92 7.37 33.93
C PHE A 113 -15.24 7.88 33.37
N GLN A 114 -15.89 8.76 34.14
CA GLN A 114 -17.14 9.41 33.74
C GLN A 114 -16.96 10.90 33.48
N VAL A 115 -17.68 11.39 32.48
CA VAL A 115 -17.92 12.81 32.23
C VAL A 115 -19.41 12.97 31.93
N ASP A 116 -20.08 13.84 32.65
CA ASP A 116 -21.53 14.10 32.52
C ASP A 116 -22.38 12.81 32.51
N GLY A 117 -22.02 11.88 33.41
CA GLY A 117 -22.73 10.59 33.56
C GLY A 117 -22.43 9.55 32.49
N ASN A 118 -21.63 9.86 31.46
CA ASN A 118 -21.22 8.92 30.42
C ASN A 118 -19.84 8.32 30.72
N TRP A 119 -19.66 7.04 30.39
CA TRP A 119 -18.41 6.33 30.58
C TRP A 119 -17.49 6.47 29.38
N TYR A 120 -16.17 6.58 29.66
CA TYR A 120 -15.10 6.69 28.68
C TYR A 120 -13.89 5.86 29.11
N TYR A 121 -13.09 5.42 28.17
CA TYR A 121 -11.88 4.63 28.43
C TYR A 121 -10.66 5.25 27.78
N ALA A 122 -9.66 5.64 28.58
CA ALA A 122 -8.38 6.16 28.11
C ALA A 122 -7.37 5.01 27.95
N GLN A 123 -6.78 4.85 26.75
CA GLN A 123 -5.87 3.77 26.43
C GLN A 123 -4.44 4.09 26.91
N PHE A 124 -4.06 3.59 28.09
CA PHE A 124 -2.74 3.87 28.68
C PHE A 124 -1.63 2.94 28.17
N SER A 125 -1.97 1.72 27.75
CA SER A 125 -1.00 0.75 27.23
C SER A 125 -0.52 1.05 25.81
N LYS A 126 -1.18 1.97 25.10
CA LYS A 126 -0.91 2.27 23.72
C LYS A 126 -0.39 3.69 23.55
N TYR A 127 0.82 3.83 23.02
CA TYR A 127 1.34 5.11 22.55
C TYR A 127 0.83 5.37 21.12
N ILE A 128 0.17 6.50 20.93
CA ILE A 128 -0.24 6.97 19.62
C ILE A 128 0.50 8.30 19.41
N ASN A 129 1.35 8.37 18.40
CA ASN A 129 2.22 9.53 18.12
C ASN A 129 3.04 9.96 19.35
N GLY A 130 3.51 8.99 20.18
CA GLY A 130 4.31 9.26 21.36
C GLY A 130 3.51 9.68 22.60
N VAL A 131 2.18 9.73 22.53
CA VAL A 131 1.30 10.15 23.63
C VAL A 131 0.38 8.99 24.02
N ARG A 132 0.23 8.78 25.34
CA ARG A 132 -0.76 7.83 25.92
C ARG A 132 -2.09 8.53 26.15
N GLY A 133 -3.11 7.75 26.54
CA GLY A 133 -4.38 8.29 27.02
C GLY A 133 -5.37 8.69 25.92
N ALA A 134 -5.14 8.25 24.67
CA ALA A 134 -6.17 8.41 23.64
C ALA A 134 -7.45 7.65 24.04
N ILE A 135 -8.59 8.30 23.91
CA ILE A 135 -9.90 7.72 24.23
C ILE A 135 -10.23 6.64 23.21
N LEU A 136 -10.71 5.50 23.69
CA LEU A 136 -11.22 4.44 22.83
C LEU A 136 -12.46 4.93 22.09
N THR A 137 -12.45 4.88 20.76
CA THR A 137 -13.56 5.31 19.91
C THR A 137 -13.83 4.24 18.84
N ASN A 138 -15.06 4.18 18.34
CA ASN A 138 -15.47 3.32 17.25
C ASN A 138 -15.06 1.84 17.45
N ALA A 139 -15.25 1.28 18.63
CA ALA A 139 -14.74 -0.03 18.98
C ALA A 139 -15.73 -0.86 19.77
N PHE A 140 -15.74 -2.16 19.50
CA PHE A 140 -16.27 -3.17 20.41
C PHE A 140 -15.20 -3.50 21.46
N THR A 141 -15.57 -3.64 22.73
CA THR A 141 -14.59 -3.84 23.83
C THR A 141 -15.15 -4.73 24.95
N PHE A 142 -14.23 -5.37 25.68
CA PHE A 142 -14.51 -6.14 26.91
C PHE A 142 -14.49 -5.26 28.18
N ILE A 143 -14.72 -3.96 28.04
CA ILE A 143 -14.84 -3.05 29.18
C ILE A 143 -16.30 -3.07 29.62
N ALA A 144 -16.55 -3.59 30.81
CA ALA A 144 -17.84 -3.57 31.45
C ALA A 144 -18.09 -2.19 32.10
N VAL A 145 -19.12 -1.50 31.66
CA VAL A 145 -19.60 -0.27 32.29
C VAL A 145 -20.87 -0.50 33.10
N ASP A 146 -21.38 -1.72 33.04
CA ASP A 146 -22.52 -2.24 33.82
C ASP A 146 -22.21 -3.70 34.16
N ASP A 147 -22.21 -4.06 35.42
CA ASP A 147 -21.83 -5.40 35.92
C ASP A 147 -22.66 -6.55 35.35
N ARG A 148 -23.82 -6.25 34.76
CA ARG A 148 -24.70 -7.23 34.09
C ARG A 148 -24.25 -7.59 32.70
N TYR A 149 -23.36 -6.77 32.07
CA TYR A 149 -22.95 -6.91 30.69
C TYR A 149 -21.41 -6.84 30.56
N PRO A 150 -20.78 -7.91 30.04
CA PRO A 150 -19.32 -8.03 30.05
C PRO A 150 -18.63 -7.18 28.95
N THR A 151 -19.42 -6.63 28.03
CA THR A 151 -18.91 -5.92 26.84
C THR A 151 -19.61 -4.61 26.64
N SER A 152 -18.94 -3.69 25.95
CA SER A 152 -19.47 -2.37 25.58
C SER A 152 -19.07 -2.00 24.17
N ILE A 153 -19.75 -1.00 23.61
CA ILE A 153 -19.39 -0.35 22.35
C ILE A 153 -19.00 1.09 22.66
N ALA A 154 -17.82 1.50 22.22
CA ALA A 154 -17.42 2.90 22.17
C ALA A 154 -17.92 3.50 20.84
N ASP A 155 -18.66 4.59 20.90
CA ASP A 155 -19.07 5.34 19.72
C ASP A 155 -17.93 6.22 19.15
N GLU A 156 -18.22 7.01 18.13
CA GLU A 156 -17.23 7.92 17.51
C GLU A 156 -16.71 9.00 18.47
N ASN A 157 -17.47 9.32 19.50
CA ASN A 157 -17.12 10.31 20.54
C ASN A 157 -16.58 9.65 21.81
N GLY A 158 -16.34 8.33 21.77
CA GLY A 158 -15.75 7.55 22.86
C GLY A 158 -16.72 7.19 23.98
N LYS A 159 -18.00 7.52 23.86
CA LYS A 159 -19.00 7.12 24.86
C LYS A 159 -19.19 5.61 24.83
N LEU A 160 -19.01 4.99 25.99
CA LEU A 160 -19.23 3.55 26.18
C LEU A 160 -20.69 3.26 26.52
N THR A 161 -21.27 2.34 25.75
CA THR A 161 -22.62 1.81 25.98
C THR A 161 -22.54 0.29 26.17
N PRO A 162 -23.16 -0.30 27.23
CA PRO A 162 -23.11 -1.75 27.44
C PRO A 162 -23.85 -2.48 26.30
N VAL A 163 -23.32 -3.63 25.87
CA VAL A 163 -23.97 -4.48 24.88
C VAL A 163 -25.03 -5.33 25.56
N THR A 164 -26.29 -4.93 25.40
CA THR A 164 -27.45 -5.64 25.97
C THR A 164 -28.02 -6.68 25.02
N ALA A 165 -27.60 -6.68 23.77
CA ALA A 165 -28.03 -7.61 22.73
C ALA A 165 -27.64 -9.05 23.07
N LYS A 166 -28.46 -10.03 22.64
CA LYS A 166 -28.25 -11.48 22.82
C LYS A 166 -28.58 -12.21 21.54
N ASN A 167 -27.76 -13.19 21.16
CA ASN A 167 -27.90 -13.98 19.94
C ASN A 167 -28.19 -13.08 18.71
N SER A 168 -27.40 -12.03 18.54
CA SER A 168 -27.65 -11.08 17.47
C SER A 168 -26.39 -10.34 17.03
N TYR A 169 -26.48 -9.74 15.84
CA TYR A 169 -25.43 -8.87 15.32
C TYR A 169 -25.46 -7.50 16.00
N VAL A 170 -24.28 -6.96 16.25
CA VAL A 170 -24.05 -5.59 16.70
C VAL A 170 -22.94 -4.95 15.86
N THR A 171 -22.90 -3.64 15.76
CA THR A 171 -21.91 -2.90 14.99
C THR A 171 -21.14 -1.92 15.84
N ALA A 172 -19.84 -1.78 15.57
CA ALA A 172 -18.98 -0.76 16.16
C ALA A 172 -17.89 -0.39 15.16
N GLY A 173 -17.68 0.91 14.92
CA GLY A 173 -16.64 1.40 14.01
C GLY A 173 -16.72 0.85 12.59
N GLY A 174 -17.95 0.65 12.06
CA GLY A 174 -18.17 0.08 10.73
C GLY A 174 -17.91 -1.43 10.62
N LYS A 175 -17.57 -2.09 11.71
CA LYS A 175 -17.38 -3.55 11.77
C LYS A 175 -18.61 -4.21 12.38
N TRP A 176 -18.85 -5.46 11.98
CA TRP A 176 -19.91 -6.31 12.47
C TRP A 176 -19.37 -7.33 13.47
N TYR A 177 -20.13 -7.60 14.51
CA TYR A 177 -19.85 -8.58 15.56
C TYR A 177 -21.13 -9.37 15.81
N TYR A 178 -21.02 -10.61 16.23
CA TYR A 178 -22.17 -11.37 16.72
C TYR A 178 -21.95 -11.75 18.17
N VAL A 179 -22.92 -11.44 19.02
CA VAL A 179 -22.87 -11.78 20.43
C VAL A 179 -23.81 -12.94 20.76
N ASP A 180 -23.37 -13.81 21.65
CA ASP A 180 -24.13 -14.98 22.12
C ASP A 180 -25.26 -14.60 23.12
N LYS A 181 -25.87 -15.62 23.71
CA LYS A 181 -26.92 -15.45 24.75
C LYS A 181 -26.46 -14.70 26.02
N SER A 182 -25.15 -14.61 26.23
CA SER A 182 -24.52 -13.95 27.37
C SER A 182 -23.88 -12.61 27.00
N SER A 183 -24.13 -12.10 25.79
CA SER A 183 -23.56 -10.88 25.22
C SER A 183 -22.04 -10.94 25.00
N TYR A 184 -21.45 -12.15 24.89
CA TYR A 184 -20.06 -12.35 24.48
C TYR A 184 -19.94 -12.46 22.96
N PRO A 185 -18.92 -11.82 22.35
CA PRO A 185 -18.72 -11.90 20.91
C PRO A 185 -18.18 -13.29 20.51
N LEU A 186 -18.62 -13.76 19.35
CA LEU A 186 -18.14 -15.00 18.75
C LEU A 186 -16.82 -14.79 17.99
N LYS A 187 -16.05 -15.88 17.86
CA LYS A 187 -14.75 -15.92 17.20
C LYS A 187 -14.61 -17.18 16.35
N GLY A 188 -13.82 -17.09 15.27
CA GLY A 188 -13.57 -18.20 14.37
C GLY A 188 -14.75 -18.49 13.45
N GLU A 189 -14.77 -19.71 12.92
CA GLU A 189 -15.84 -20.17 12.04
C GLU A 189 -17.11 -20.49 12.87
N GLN A 190 -18.23 -20.00 12.40
CA GLN A 190 -19.53 -20.13 13.08
C GLN A 190 -20.63 -20.42 12.05
N VAL A 191 -21.69 -21.06 12.51
CA VAL A 191 -22.94 -21.22 11.75
C VAL A 191 -24.02 -20.42 12.46
N ILE A 192 -24.49 -19.35 11.81
CA ILE A 192 -25.55 -18.49 12.32
C ILE A 192 -26.71 -18.54 11.35
N ASP A 193 -27.88 -18.95 11.83
CA ASP A 193 -29.08 -19.10 11.01
C ASP A 193 -28.83 -19.91 9.71
N TYR A 194 -28.10 -21.05 9.84
CA TYR A 194 -27.69 -21.94 8.76
C TYR A 194 -26.69 -21.34 7.76
N VAL A 195 -26.07 -20.19 8.06
CA VAL A 195 -25.07 -19.53 7.25
C VAL A 195 -23.69 -19.67 7.88
N ASN A 196 -22.73 -20.18 7.13
CA ASN A 196 -21.33 -20.22 7.55
C ASN A 196 -20.74 -18.82 7.47
N VAL A 197 -20.21 -18.34 8.58
CA VAL A 197 -19.57 -17.01 8.74
C VAL A 197 -18.26 -17.15 9.50
N TYR A 198 -17.40 -16.13 9.47
CA TYR A 198 -16.15 -16.13 10.20
C TYR A 198 -15.93 -14.82 10.95
N PHE A 199 -15.48 -14.92 12.20
CA PHE A 199 -15.09 -13.78 13.02
C PHE A 199 -13.59 -13.84 13.31
N ARG A 200 -12.89 -12.72 13.10
CA ARG A 200 -11.44 -12.56 13.31
C ARG A 200 -11.06 -12.69 14.79
N ASP A 201 -9.76 -12.61 15.07
CA ASP A 201 -9.24 -12.58 16.44
C ASP A 201 -9.67 -11.32 17.21
N ASP A 202 -10.00 -10.23 16.51
CA ASP A 202 -10.60 -9.03 17.08
C ASP A 202 -12.14 -9.11 17.16
N TYR A 203 -12.70 -10.31 16.94
CA TYR A 203 -14.12 -10.63 16.93
C TYR A 203 -14.94 -9.98 15.81
N SER A 204 -14.32 -9.21 14.91
CA SER A 204 -15.03 -8.64 13.77
C SER A 204 -15.33 -9.69 12.70
N GLN A 205 -16.54 -9.62 12.13
CA GLN A 205 -16.94 -10.50 11.02
C GLN A 205 -16.06 -10.25 9.78
N VAL A 206 -15.60 -11.32 9.13
CA VAL A 206 -14.94 -11.24 7.83
C VAL A 206 -15.99 -10.95 6.76
N LYS A 207 -15.78 -9.89 6.00
CA LYS A 207 -16.61 -9.51 4.85
C LYS A 207 -15.73 -9.02 3.71
N GLY A 208 -15.96 -9.50 2.48
CA GLY A 208 -15.20 -9.14 1.28
C GLY A 208 -13.72 -9.51 1.36
N ASP A 209 -13.38 -10.58 2.08
CA ASP A 209 -11.99 -10.94 2.37
C ASP A 209 -11.82 -12.44 2.59
N PHE A 210 -10.57 -12.89 2.51
CA PHE A 210 -10.17 -14.22 2.95
C PHE A 210 -9.94 -14.22 4.46
N ALA A 211 -10.50 -15.20 5.14
CA ALA A 211 -10.24 -15.42 6.55
C ALA A 211 -8.97 -16.27 6.77
N PRO A 212 -8.46 -16.38 8.01
CA PRO A 212 -7.31 -17.23 8.35
C PRO A 212 -7.46 -18.71 7.99
N ASN A 213 -8.70 -19.22 7.86
CA ASN A 213 -8.97 -20.57 7.36
C ASN A 213 -8.81 -20.72 5.83
N GLY A 214 -8.48 -19.64 5.11
CA GLY A 214 -8.26 -19.62 3.66
C GLY A 214 -9.53 -19.41 2.83
N HIS A 215 -10.71 -19.41 3.43
CA HIS A 215 -11.99 -19.24 2.75
C HIS A 215 -12.35 -17.76 2.56
N TYR A 216 -13.04 -17.46 1.47
CA TYR A 216 -13.56 -16.13 1.19
C TYR A 216 -14.99 -15.96 1.70
N TYR A 217 -15.24 -14.83 2.33
CA TYR A 217 -16.56 -14.47 2.85
C TYR A 217 -17.12 -13.26 2.11
N ASP A 218 -18.38 -13.35 1.70
CA ASP A 218 -19.06 -12.36 0.88
C ASP A 218 -19.02 -10.95 1.50
N LYS A 219 -18.85 -9.94 0.65
CA LYS A 219 -18.66 -8.55 1.11
C LYS A 219 -19.89 -7.93 1.77
N ASP A 220 -21.08 -8.36 1.38
CA ASP A 220 -22.33 -7.78 1.87
C ASP A 220 -22.88 -8.59 3.04
N SER A 221 -23.03 -9.90 2.85
CA SER A 221 -23.61 -10.81 3.85
C SER A 221 -22.59 -11.33 4.86
N GLY A 222 -21.31 -11.47 4.48
CA GLY A 222 -20.30 -12.17 5.28
C GLY A 222 -20.47 -13.70 5.27
N ALA A 223 -21.30 -14.24 4.36
CA ALA A 223 -21.47 -15.67 4.18
C ALA A 223 -20.26 -16.29 3.45
N LEU A 224 -19.95 -17.55 3.78
CA LEU A 224 -18.96 -18.33 3.03
C LEU A 224 -19.35 -18.36 1.55
N VAL A 225 -18.41 -18.04 0.67
CA VAL A 225 -18.57 -18.11 -0.79
C VAL A 225 -18.05 -19.45 -1.29
N THR A 226 -18.84 -20.12 -2.16
CA THR A 226 -18.49 -21.38 -2.80
C THR A 226 -18.80 -21.36 -4.30
N ASN A 227 -18.09 -22.18 -5.08
CA ASN A 227 -18.30 -22.37 -6.53
C ASN A 227 -18.40 -21.05 -7.31
N ARG A 228 -17.47 -20.13 -7.08
CA ARG A 228 -17.55 -18.77 -7.62
C ARG A 228 -16.19 -18.12 -7.79
N TYR A 229 -16.08 -17.26 -8.79
CA TYR A 229 -15.02 -16.28 -8.86
C TYR A 229 -15.22 -15.20 -7.80
N VAL A 230 -14.12 -14.80 -7.15
CA VAL A 230 -14.06 -13.69 -6.21
C VAL A 230 -12.89 -12.78 -6.55
N GLU A 231 -13.06 -11.49 -6.31
CA GLU A 231 -12.01 -10.50 -6.51
C GLU A 231 -11.57 -9.94 -5.15
N LYS A 232 -10.25 -9.83 -4.98
CA LYS A 232 -9.65 -9.20 -3.82
C LYS A 232 -8.40 -8.42 -4.23
N ASP A 233 -8.39 -7.11 -3.95
CA ASP A 233 -7.27 -6.20 -4.25
C ASP A 233 -6.81 -6.26 -5.72
N GLY A 234 -7.79 -6.30 -6.66
CA GLY A 234 -7.55 -6.37 -8.11
C GLY A 234 -7.09 -7.75 -8.61
N LYS A 235 -7.09 -8.76 -7.75
CA LYS A 235 -6.73 -10.14 -8.09
C LYS A 235 -7.97 -11.03 -8.09
N TRP A 236 -8.02 -11.94 -9.06
CA TRP A 236 -9.13 -12.88 -9.19
C TRP A 236 -8.74 -14.27 -8.67
N TYR A 237 -9.68 -14.91 -8.01
CA TYR A 237 -9.59 -16.24 -7.44
C TYR A 237 -10.84 -17.01 -7.80
N TYR A 238 -10.77 -18.34 -7.81
CA TYR A 238 -11.97 -19.18 -7.83
C TYR A 238 -11.97 -20.05 -6.57
N VAL A 239 -13.09 -20.07 -5.87
CA VAL A 239 -13.30 -20.94 -4.71
C VAL A 239 -14.22 -22.10 -5.07
N ASN A 240 -13.85 -23.31 -4.64
CA ASN A 240 -14.59 -24.55 -4.92
C ASN A 240 -15.85 -24.71 -4.05
N ASP A 241 -16.48 -25.87 -4.09
CA ASP A 241 -17.68 -26.21 -3.31
C ASP A 241 -17.47 -26.22 -1.80
N LYS A 242 -16.21 -26.29 -1.34
CA LYS A 242 -15.83 -26.20 0.08
C LYS A 242 -15.38 -24.81 0.50
N GLY A 243 -15.23 -23.89 -0.44
CA GLY A 243 -14.67 -22.55 -0.20
C GLY A 243 -13.17 -22.44 -0.36
N ASP A 244 -12.47 -23.55 -0.73
CA ASP A 244 -11.02 -23.55 -0.95
C ASP A 244 -10.67 -22.89 -2.28
N LYS A 245 -9.55 -22.13 -2.32
CA LYS A 245 -9.00 -21.60 -3.55
C LYS A 245 -8.54 -22.69 -4.49
N LEU A 246 -8.88 -22.60 -5.77
CA LEU A 246 -8.26 -23.41 -6.80
C LEU A 246 -6.81 -22.96 -7.05
N ILE A 247 -5.94 -23.92 -7.36
CA ILE A 247 -4.54 -23.73 -7.74
C ILE A 247 -4.19 -24.59 -8.95
N GLY A 248 -3.17 -24.17 -9.71
CA GLY A 248 -2.71 -24.91 -10.89
C GLY A 248 -3.64 -24.75 -12.10
N ALA A 249 -3.47 -25.67 -13.08
CA ALA A 249 -4.33 -25.74 -14.25
C ALA A 249 -5.68 -26.34 -13.88
N GLN A 250 -6.75 -25.69 -14.26
CA GLN A 250 -8.13 -26.04 -13.91
C GLN A 250 -9.05 -25.86 -15.12
N THR A 251 -10.18 -26.54 -15.09
CA THR A 251 -11.30 -26.28 -15.99
C THR A 251 -12.49 -25.79 -15.15
N VAL A 252 -12.85 -24.53 -15.34
CA VAL A 252 -13.98 -23.91 -14.65
C VAL A 252 -15.06 -23.59 -15.67
N ASP A 253 -16.24 -24.12 -15.50
CA ASP A 253 -17.38 -23.96 -16.42
C ASP A 253 -17.02 -24.29 -17.89
N GLY A 254 -16.19 -25.31 -18.09
CA GLY A 254 -15.73 -25.74 -19.41
C GLY A 254 -14.57 -24.92 -20.00
N VAL A 255 -14.07 -23.90 -19.27
CA VAL A 255 -12.96 -23.04 -19.71
C VAL A 255 -11.66 -23.44 -19.00
N GLU A 256 -10.61 -23.66 -19.79
CA GLU A 256 -9.26 -23.90 -19.23
C GLU A 256 -8.68 -22.60 -18.68
N VAL A 257 -8.28 -22.60 -17.43
CA VAL A 257 -7.73 -21.46 -16.67
C VAL A 257 -6.53 -21.92 -15.84
N TYR A 258 -5.76 -20.98 -15.33
CA TYR A 258 -4.66 -21.29 -14.43
C TYR A 258 -4.66 -20.35 -13.23
N PHE A 259 -4.43 -20.92 -12.07
CA PHE A 259 -4.23 -20.20 -10.81
C PHE A 259 -2.81 -20.48 -10.30
N ASP A 260 -2.11 -19.46 -9.86
CA ASP A 260 -0.77 -19.62 -9.30
C ASP A 260 -0.80 -20.35 -7.93
N LYS A 261 0.37 -20.49 -7.30
CA LYS A 261 0.50 -21.14 -5.98
C LYS A 261 -0.29 -20.45 -4.85
N ASP A 262 -0.62 -19.17 -5.01
CA ASP A 262 -1.40 -18.37 -4.07
C ASP A 262 -2.89 -18.33 -4.44
N GLY A 263 -3.27 -19.02 -5.51
CA GLY A 263 -4.63 -19.11 -6.04
C GLY A 263 -5.02 -17.92 -6.94
N VAL A 264 -4.07 -17.06 -7.33
CA VAL A 264 -4.36 -15.92 -8.20
C VAL A 264 -4.50 -16.37 -9.63
N GLN A 265 -5.60 -16.02 -10.30
CA GLN A 265 -5.84 -16.33 -11.70
C GLN A 265 -4.82 -15.64 -12.61
N ALA A 266 -4.20 -16.40 -13.51
CA ALA A 266 -3.36 -15.85 -14.56
C ALA A 266 -4.23 -15.10 -15.58
N LYS A 267 -3.93 -13.84 -15.83
CA LYS A 267 -4.59 -12.98 -16.81
C LYS A 267 -3.58 -12.09 -17.52
N GLY A 268 -3.58 -12.11 -18.87
CA GLY A 268 -2.69 -11.30 -19.70
C GLY A 268 -1.21 -11.68 -19.59
N ILE A 269 -0.89 -12.89 -19.14
CA ILE A 269 0.48 -13.34 -18.89
C ILE A 269 0.73 -14.75 -19.39
N PHE A 270 2.00 -15.06 -19.61
CA PHE A 270 2.46 -16.43 -19.75
C PHE A 270 2.65 -17.09 -18.38
N ALA A 271 2.03 -18.22 -18.15
CA ALA A 271 2.13 -19.02 -16.93
C ALA A 271 2.16 -20.52 -17.31
N ASN A 272 2.21 -21.43 -16.33
CA ASN A 272 2.10 -22.86 -16.52
C ASN A 272 2.87 -23.39 -17.76
N ALA A 273 4.20 -23.40 -17.70
CA ALA A 273 5.06 -23.86 -18.80
C ALA A 273 4.84 -23.09 -20.13
N ASN A 274 4.73 -21.75 -20.02
CA ASN A 274 4.60 -20.81 -21.13
C ASN A 274 3.26 -20.86 -21.92
N HIS A 275 2.18 -21.32 -21.30
CA HIS A 275 0.85 -21.09 -21.82
C HIS A 275 0.42 -19.64 -21.56
N PHE A 276 -0.27 -19.04 -22.51
CA PHE A 276 -0.82 -17.71 -22.35
C PHE A 276 -2.28 -17.78 -21.92
N TYR A 277 -2.64 -16.87 -21.00
CA TYR A 277 -4.00 -16.74 -20.50
C TYR A 277 -4.54 -15.34 -20.82
N ASP A 278 -5.73 -15.30 -21.41
CA ASP A 278 -6.37 -14.07 -21.86
C ASP A 278 -6.48 -13.00 -20.74
N LYS A 279 -6.24 -11.75 -21.10
CA LYS A 279 -6.16 -10.66 -20.10
C LYS A 279 -7.51 -10.31 -19.44
N ASP A 280 -8.60 -10.54 -20.14
CA ASP A 280 -9.94 -10.17 -19.66
C ASP A 280 -10.61 -11.36 -18.97
N THR A 281 -10.56 -12.52 -19.60
CA THR A 281 -11.25 -13.73 -19.13
C THR A 281 -10.39 -14.67 -18.30
N GLY A 282 -9.06 -14.66 -18.53
CA GLY A 282 -8.14 -15.65 -17.96
C GLY A 282 -8.23 -17.02 -18.62
N ALA A 283 -8.94 -17.15 -19.76
CA ALA A 283 -9.02 -18.39 -20.54
C ALA A 283 -7.68 -18.70 -21.22
N ALA A 284 -7.33 -19.99 -21.35
CA ALA A 284 -6.17 -20.40 -22.12
C ALA A 284 -6.32 -20.03 -23.59
N VAL A 285 -5.32 -19.37 -24.16
CA VAL A 285 -5.29 -18.91 -25.55
C VAL A 285 -4.52 -19.92 -26.41
N ARG A 286 -4.96 -20.13 -27.64
CA ARG A 286 -4.34 -21.02 -28.62
C ARG A 286 -4.36 -20.41 -30.01
N ASP A 287 -3.32 -20.69 -30.80
CA ASP A 287 -3.18 -20.30 -32.21
C ASP A 287 -3.48 -18.79 -32.45
N GLN A 288 -2.88 -17.91 -31.63
CA GLN A 288 -3.11 -16.48 -31.70
C GLN A 288 -1.83 -15.67 -31.44
N ILE A 289 -1.83 -14.45 -31.97
CA ILE A 289 -0.85 -13.43 -31.60
C ILE A 289 -1.40 -12.70 -30.36
N VAL A 290 -0.56 -12.60 -29.33
CA VAL A 290 -0.88 -11.91 -28.07
C VAL A 290 0.13 -10.81 -27.81
N GLU A 291 -0.27 -9.79 -27.06
CA GLU A 291 0.61 -8.69 -26.66
C GLU A 291 0.86 -8.71 -25.16
N VAL A 292 2.14 -8.62 -24.79
CA VAL A 292 2.60 -8.52 -23.40
C VAL A 292 3.71 -7.48 -23.35
N ASP A 293 3.55 -6.46 -22.50
CA ASP A 293 4.53 -5.38 -22.29
C ASP A 293 4.98 -4.71 -23.60
N GLY A 294 4.02 -4.48 -24.53
CA GLY A 294 4.25 -3.85 -25.81
C GLY A 294 4.97 -4.72 -26.85
N LYS A 295 5.17 -6.01 -26.55
CA LYS A 295 5.72 -6.99 -27.49
C LYS A 295 4.66 -7.98 -27.93
N ARG A 296 4.69 -8.36 -29.21
CA ARG A 296 3.79 -9.36 -29.79
C ARG A 296 4.45 -10.74 -29.76
N TYR A 297 3.68 -11.75 -29.36
CA TYR A 297 4.12 -13.14 -29.28
C TYR A 297 3.12 -14.05 -29.98
N TYR A 298 3.59 -15.11 -30.58
CA TYR A 298 2.73 -16.17 -31.10
C TYR A 298 2.54 -17.27 -30.07
N VAL A 299 1.30 -17.59 -29.79
CA VAL A 299 0.87 -18.74 -28.98
C VAL A 299 0.43 -19.84 -29.96
N GLY A 300 1.11 -20.97 -29.95
CA GLY A 300 0.85 -22.09 -30.86
C GLY A 300 -0.48 -22.80 -30.57
N GLN A 301 -0.77 -23.82 -31.41
CA GLN A 301 -2.00 -24.62 -31.28
C GLN A 301 -2.06 -25.41 -29.96
N ASP A 302 -0.91 -25.71 -29.37
CA ASP A 302 -0.79 -26.34 -28.03
C ASP A 302 -0.98 -25.37 -26.87
N GLY A 303 -1.17 -24.06 -27.14
CA GLY A 303 -1.34 -23.00 -26.15
C GLY A 303 -0.04 -22.44 -25.61
N ARG A 304 1.12 -22.91 -26.10
CA ARG A 304 2.44 -22.45 -25.60
C ARG A 304 3.03 -21.35 -26.46
N LYS A 305 3.86 -20.53 -25.85
CA LYS A 305 4.68 -19.55 -26.55
C LYS A 305 5.61 -20.23 -27.55
N VAL A 306 5.59 -19.75 -28.79
CA VAL A 306 6.55 -20.15 -29.83
C VAL A 306 7.75 -19.22 -29.79
N TYR A 307 8.96 -19.79 -29.89
CA TYR A 307 10.20 -19.03 -29.61
C TYR A 307 11.02 -18.64 -30.84
N SER A 308 10.67 -19.13 -32.02
CA SER A 308 11.45 -18.87 -33.24
C SER A 308 10.70 -19.23 -34.52
N GLY A 309 11.23 -18.78 -35.63
CA GLY A 309 10.76 -19.13 -36.97
C GLY A 309 9.78 -18.13 -37.57
N THR A 310 9.39 -18.43 -38.82
CA THR A 310 8.36 -17.69 -39.53
C THR A 310 7.07 -18.52 -39.52
N HIS A 311 5.98 -17.91 -39.09
CA HIS A 311 4.68 -18.52 -38.98
C HIS A 311 3.63 -17.70 -39.74
N ILE A 312 2.61 -18.40 -40.27
CA ILE A 312 1.42 -17.74 -40.84
C ILE A 312 0.29 -17.92 -39.85
N VAL A 313 -0.10 -16.86 -39.20
CA VAL A 313 -1.13 -16.86 -38.15
C VAL A 313 -2.34 -16.09 -38.71
N HIS A 314 -3.42 -16.80 -39.00
CA HIS A 314 -4.64 -16.21 -39.58
C HIS A 314 -4.38 -15.29 -40.81
N GLY A 315 -3.38 -15.70 -41.64
CA GLY A 315 -3.00 -14.98 -42.87
C GLY A 315 -1.96 -13.87 -42.66
N GLU A 316 -1.55 -13.60 -41.43
CA GLU A 316 -0.43 -12.68 -41.08
C GLU A 316 0.88 -13.45 -40.99
N GLU A 317 1.93 -12.97 -41.67
CA GLU A 317 3.30 -13.50 -41.51
C GLU A 317 3.91 -12.95 -40.22
N VAL A 318 4.32 -13.83 -39.33
CA VAL A 318 4.92 -13.52 -38.02
C VAL A 318 6.32 -14.08 -37.95
N ASN A 319 7.30 -13.22 -37.87
CA ASN A 319 8.72 -13.57 -37.79
C ASN A 319 9.19 -13.37 -36.34
N LEU A 320 9.60 -14.45 -35.68
CA LEU A 320 9.94 -14.45 -34.26
C LEU A 320 11.45 -14.35 -34.03
N ILE A 321 11.83 -13.53 -33.05
CA ILE A 321 13.20 -13.34 -32.61
C ILE A 321 13.57 -14.46 -31.64
N VAL A 322 14.67 -15.14 -31.91
CA VAL A 322 15.20 -16.20 -31.03
C VAL A 322 15.61 -15.64 -29.68
N GLY A 323 15.19 -16.33 -28.64
CA GLY A 323 15.43 -15.94 -27.24
C GLY A 323 14.13 -15.80 -26.47
N ASP A 324 13.48 -14.67 -26.56
CA ASP A 324 12.21 -14.46 -25.88
C ASP A 324 10.97 -14.77 -26.75
N GLY A 325 11.15 -14.94 -28.08
CA GLY A 325 10.09 -15.32 -29.02
C GLY A 325 9.14 -14.19 -29.38
N HIS A 326 9.50 -12.92 -29.20
CA HIS A 326 8.69 -11.81 -29.68
C HIS A 326 8.76 -11.66 -31.21
N GLN A 327 7.72 -11.05 -31.79
CA GLN A 327 7.72 -10.69 -33.22
C GLN A 327 8.74 -9.56 -33.48
N GLY A 328 9.62 -9.76 -34.46
CA GLY A 328 10.65 -8.80 -34.82
C GLY A 328 10.11 -7.61 -35.59
N PHE A 329 10.67 -6.41 -35.29
CA PHE A 329 10.46 -5.17 -36.01
C PHE A 329 11.76 -4.35 -35.99
N GLY A 330 12.40 -4.20 -37.15
CA GLY A 330 13.70 -3.57 -37.26
C GLY A 330 14.80 -4.33 -36.55
N GLU A 331 14.82 -5.64 -36.63
CA GLU A 331 15.69 -6.55 -35.87
C GLU A 331 16.18 -7.72 -36.70
N PHE A 332 17.29 -8.32 -36.28
CA PHE A 332 17.73 -9.62 -36.79
C PHE A 332 17.16 -10.74 -35.92
N THR A 333 16.87 -11.90 -36.55
CA THR A 333 16.21 -13.02 -35.89
C THR A 333 17.02 -13.72 -34.81
N TYR A 334 18.35 -13.49 -34.77
CA TYR A 334 19.27 -14.09 -33.80
C TYR A 334 20.10 -13.02 -33.06
N TYR A 335 20.67 -13.42 -31.93
CA TYR A 335 21.58 -12.59 -31.14
C TYR A 335 22.79 -12.06 -31.95
N ALA A 336 23.36 -10.95 -31.53
CA ALA A 336 24.45 -10.25 -32.16
C ALA A 336 24.14 -9.92 -33.66
N ASP A 337 22.91 -9.51 -33.90
CA ASP A 337 22.41 -9.11 -35.23
C ASP A 337 22.73 -10.14 -36.30
N SER A 338 22.50 -11.42 -36.03
CA SER A 338 22.67 -12.52 -37.00
C SER A 338 21.31 -13.08 -37.45
N GLY A 339 21.34 -13.87 -38.51
CA GLY A 339 20.11 -14.41 -39.12
C GLY A 339 19.45 -13.42 -40.09
N ASP A 340 18.16 -13.61 -40.31
CA ASP A 340 17.38 -12.78 -41.21
C ASP A 340 17.03 -11.41 -40.59
N TYR A 341 17.07 -10.36 -41.38
CA TYR A 341 16.59 -9.07 -40.93
C TYR A 341 15.08 -8.94 -41.16
N ILE A 342 14.36 -8.57 -40.09
CA ILE A 342 12.94 -8.30 -40.12
C ILE A 342 12.73 -6.78 -40.13
N GLY A 343 12.09 -6.29 -41.20
CA GLY A 343 11.79 -4.86 -41.36
C GLY A 343 10.84 -4.31 -40.31
N PHE A 344 10.67 -2.99 -40.28
CA PHE A 344 9.72 -2.33 -39.38
C PHE A 344 8.24 -2.65 -39.71
N ASP A 345 7.98 -3.29 -40.84
CA ASP A 345 6.69 -3.85 -41.22
C ASP A 345 6.46 -5.30 -40.73
N GLY A 346 7.42 -5.84 -39.99
CA GLY A 346 7.38 -7.20 -39.43
C GLY A 346 7.73 -8.28 -40.44
N LYS A 347 8.10 -7.94 -41.69
CA LYS A 347 8.41 -8.90 -42.74
C LYS A 347 9.91 -9.08 -42.94
N LYS A 348 10.28 -10.28 -43.39
CA LYS A 348 11.66 -10.58 -43.78
C LYS A 348 12.07 -9.72 -44.98
N VAL A 349 13.22 -9.04 -44.89
CA VAL A 349 13.78 -8.28 -46.00
C VAL A 349 14.64 -9.19 -46.86
N THR A 350 14.26 -9.33 -48.12
CA THR A 350 14.95 -10.18 -49.11
C THR A 350 15.61 -9.41 -50.26
N LYS A 351 15.47 -8.05 -50.27
CA LYS A 351 16.06 -7.21 -51.30
C LYS A 351 17.39 -6.62 -50.81
N ALA A 352 18.34 -6.48 -51.76
CA ALA A 352 19.59 -5.76 -51.46
C ALA A 352 19.30 -4.30 -51.07
N GLY A 353 20.03 -3.81 -50.08
CA GLY A 353 19.88 -2.43 -49.63
C GLY A 353 20.35 -2.18 -48.20
N PHE A 354 20.41 -0.91 -47.83
CA PHE A 354 20.63 -0.51 -46.47
C PHE A 354 19.42 -0.79 -45.57
N VAL A 355 19.71 -1.34 -44.41
CA VAL A 355 18.72 -1.56 -43.36
C VAL A 355 19.23 -0.96 -42.06
N LYS A 356 18.29 -0.51 -41.21
CA LYS A 356 18.58 0.13 -39.95
C LYS A 356 17.86 -0.61 -38.82
N THR A 357 18.57 -1.04 -37.78
CA THR A 357 17.94 -1.66 -36.63
C THR A 357 17.22 -0.64 -35.75
N LYS A 358 16.34 -1.10 -34.88
CA LYS A 358 15.67 -0.27 -33.85
C LYS A 358 16.65 0.48 -32.94
N ASP A 359 17.87 -0.06 -32.77
CA ASP A 359 18.96 0.52 -31.96
C ASP A 359 19.85 1.48 -32.79
N ASN A 360 19.39 1.88 -34.00
CA ASN A 360 20.08 2.81 -34.91
C ASN A 360 21.37 2.30 -35.57
N HIS A 361 21.61 0.99 -35.59
CA HIS A 361 22.74 0.41 -36.32
C HIS A 361 22.40 0.19 -37.78
N TRP A 362 23.30 0.51 -38.68
CA TRP A 362 23.12 0.37 -40.12
C TRP A 362 23.90 -0.83 -40.67
N TYR A 363 23.25 -1.56 -41.56
CA TYR A 363 23.78 -2.70 -42.29
C TYR A 363 23.42 -2.62 -43.76
N TYR A 364 24.17 -3.29 -44.61
CA TYR A 364 23.74 -3.52 -45.98
C TYR A 364 23.55 -5.01 -46.23
N LEU A 365 22.39 -5.35 -46.76
CA LEU A 365 22.03 -6.73 -47.13
C LEU A 365 22.30 -6.92 -48.64
N ASP A 366 22.81 -8.10 -49.03
CA ASP A 366 22.83 -8.51 -50.43
C ASP A 366 21.45 -8.97 -50.92
N GLY A 367 21.29 -9.31 -52.23
CA GLY A 367 20.04 -9.79 -52.77
C GLY A 367 19.54 -11.14 -52.25
N LYS A 368 20.29 -11.75 -51.31
CA LYS A 368 19.96 -13.00 -50.61
C LYS A 368 19.66 -12.77 -49.13
N GLY A 369 19.74 -11.53 -48.68
CA GLY A 369 19.53 -11.18 -47.28
C GLY A 369 20.76 -11.33 -46.39
N ASN A 370 21.97 -11.63 -46.95
CA ASN A 370 23.18 -11.73 -46.16
C ASN A 370 23.78 -10.34 -45.94
N LYS A 371 24.32 -10.11 -44.74
CA LYS A 371 25.05 -8.88 -44.40
C LYS A 371 26.36 -8.81 -45.12
N LEU A 372 26.63 -7.68 -45.75
CA LEU A 372 27.97 -7.36 -46.24
C LEU A 372 28.92 -7.08 -45.07
N VAL A 373 30.22 -7.39 -45.26
CA VAL A 373 31.29 -7.14 -44.28
C VAL A 373 32.52 -6.62 -44.99
N SER A 374 33.48 -6.01 -44.24
CA SER A 374 34.71 -5.47 -44.80
C SER A 374 34.44 -4.24 -45.70
N VAL A 375 35.38 -3.89 -46.54
CA VAL A 375 35.26 -2.79 -47.50
C VAL A 375 34.42 -3.21 -48.69
N GLN A 376 33.40 -2.41 -49.03
CA GLN A 376 32.47 -2.65 -50.12
C GLN A 376 32.29 -1.36 -50.93
N VAL A 377 32.14 -1.51 -52.25
CA VAL A 377 31.72 -0.42 -53.10
C VAL A 377 30.24 -0.60 -53.45
N ILE A 378 29.39 0.36 -53.09
CA ILE A 378 27.96 0.34 -53.30
C ILE A 378 27.58 1.64 -54.00
N ASP A 379 26.98 1.53 -55.19
CA ASP A 379 26.62 2.67 -56.06
C ASP A 379 27.76 3.68 -56.28
N GLY A 380 29.01 3.20 -56.37
CA GLY A 380 30.20 4.01 -56.56
C GLY A 380 30.83 4.58 -55.31
N GLU A 381 30.18 4.47 -54.20
CA GLU A 381 30.69 4.93 -52.90
C GLU A 381 31.34 3.81 -52.07
N LEU A 382 32.36 4.15 -51.30
CA LEU A 382 33.12 3.20 -50.48
C LEU A 382 32.56 3.14 -49.04
N TYR A 383 32.20 1.93 -48.62
CA TYR A 383 31.67 1.68 -47.29
C TYR A 383 32.56 0.68 -46.55
N TYR A 384 32.70 0.83 -45.25
CA TYR A 384 33.38 -0.13 -44.39
C TYR A 384 32.42 -0.71 -43.36
N PHE A 385 32.17 -2.02 -43.45
CA PHE A 385 31.37 -2.80 -42.53
C PHE A 385 32.24 -3.65 -41.60
N GLY A 386 31.85 -3.71 -40.32
CA GLY A 386 32.62 -4.43 -39.28
C GLY A 386 32.97 -5.86 -39.69
N LEU A 387 34.21 -6.28 -39.40
CA LEU A 387 34.66 -7.64 -39.63
C LEU A 387 34.09 -8.60 -38.55
N PRO A 388 34.01 -9.91 -38.85
CA PRO A 388 33.59 -10.90 -37.87
C PRO A 388 34.68 -11.07 -36.80
N THR A 389 34.57 -10.36 -35.67
CA THR A 389 35.50 -10.55 -34.54
C THR A 389 34.96 -11.59 -33.57
N ARG A 390 35.80 -12.60 -33.28
CA ARG A 390 35.56 -13.62 -32.26
C ARG A 390 35.99 -13.13 -30.89
N LYS A 391 35.47 -12.04 -30.33
CA LYS A 391 35.75 -11.78 -28.90
C LYS A 391 34.68 -10.90 -28.24
N TYR A 392 34.21 -11.38 -27.13
CA TYR A 392 33.37 -10.67 -26.16
C TYR A 392 34.20 -9.60 -25.44
N TYR A 393 34.00 -8.32 -25.77
CA TYR A 393 34.43 -7.20 -24.93
C TYR A 393 33.41 -6.07 -25.02
N TYR A 394 33.27 -5.34 -23.92
CA TYR A 394 32.39 -4.18 -23.79
C TYR A 394 32.61 -3.17 -24.93
N GLY A 395 31.58 -2.83 -25.70
CA GLY A 395 31.64 -1.87 -26.80
C GLY A 395 31.75 -2.48 -28.19
N MET A 396 31.28 -3.72 -28.40
CA MET A 396 31.38 -4.42 -29.68
C MET A 396 30.42 -3.90 -30.72
N GLN A 397 30.99 -3.60 -31.89
CA GLN A 397 30.25 -3.47 -33.14
C GLN A 397 29.78 -4.85 -33.60
N SER A 398 28.53 -4.93 -34.00
CA SER A 398 27.96 -6.16 -34.55
C SER A 398 28.60 -6.49 -35.89
N ARG A 399 28.76 -7.78 -36.17
CA ARG A 399 29.30 -8.23 -37.47
C ARG A 399 28.48 -7.63 -38.62
N GLY A 400 29.15 -6.87 -39.54
CA GLY A 400 28.52 -6.26 -40.69
C GLY A 400 27.85 -4.91 -40.44
N GLU A 401 28.04 -4.30 -39.24
CA GLU A 401 27.63 -2.94 -38.98
C GLU A 401 28.43 -1.94 -39.78
N LEU A 402 27.78 -0.90 -40.37
CA LEU A 402 28.45 0.19 -41.06
C LEU A 402 29.27 1.05 -40.11
N ILE A 403 30.58 1.14 -40.34
CA ILE A 403 31.49 1.93 -39.50
C ILE A 403 31.83 3.27 -40.15
N TYR A 404 32.07 3.29 -41.47
CA TYR A 404 32.44 4.46 -42.24
C TYR A 404 31.78 4.48 -43.60
N ALA A 405 31.33 5.67 -44.01
CA ALA A 405 31.04 6.02 -45.41
C ALA A 405 32.07 7.09 -45.84
N TYR A 406 32.89 6.79 -46.84
CA TYR A 406 33.69 7.81 -47.48
C TYR A 406 32.87 8.41 -48.61
N TYR A 407 32.56 9.69 -48.47
CA TYR A 407 32.00 10.47 -49.56
C TYR A 407 33.17 10.97 -50.42
N SER A 408 33.15 10.71 -51.73
CA SER A 408 34.09 11.20 -52.72
C SER A 408 33.78 12.66 -53.08
#